data_3a0c7923dfabcff5270b1599f37f314b
#
_entry.id   3a0c7923dfabcff5270b1599f37f314b
#
_cell.length_a   1.000
_cell.length_b   1.000
_cell.length_c   1.000
_cell.angle_alpha   90.00
_cell.angle_beta   90.00
_cell.angle_gamma   90.00
#
_symmetry.space_group_name_H-M   'P 1'
#
loop_
_entity.id
_entity.type
_entity.pdbx_description
1 polymer ?
#
loop_
_entity_poly.entity_id
_entity_poly.type
_entity_poly.pdbx_seq_one_letter_code
_entity_poly.pdbx_strand_id
1 'polypeptide(L)'
;MIAFVKKIFFFISFVLLISSNSNSAENNAETFVLKLTDEAKIIFNDKSLNKDSRLKKLNDLSAKYLDLDALASYTLGDYREKATNFERENFNKLFREYFIKNMSSKLNDFADQDLKIIDSKKINENNIIVSTKVFSKKDAQEIAVEWRIYIKDSKLLARDLVVEGLSLARTQKEEFASIIASKGFAGVISALENFNKSN
;
A
#
# COMPACT_ATOMS: atom_id res chain seq x y z
N MET A 1 35.51 13.86 56.85
CA MET A 1 35.50 14.24 55.43
C MET A 1 35.37 13.00 54.52
N ILE A 2 34.53 12.01 54.90
CA ILE A 2 34.33 10.74 54.12
C ILE A 2 32.84 10.41 53.89
N ALA A 3 31.91 11.29 54.28
CA ALA A 3 30.47 11.02 54.22
C ALA A 3 29.73 11.73 53.04
N PHE A 4 30.43 12.47 52.18
CA PHE A 4 29.81 13.29 51.13
C PHE A 4 29.92 12.71 49.71
N VAL A 5 30.67 11.64 49.53
CA VAL A 5 30.94 11.04 48.19
C VAL A 5 29.96 9.91 47.85
N LYS A 6 29.16 9.40 48.80
CA LYS A 6 28.23 8.25 48.53
C LYS A 6 26.83 8.61 48.01
N LYS A 7 26.49 9.91 47.87
CA LYS A 7 25.16 10.34 47.37
C LYS A 7 25.09 10.73 45.90
N ILE A 8 26.18 10.78 45.18
CA ILE A 8 26.21 11.18 43.75
C ILE A 8 26.15 9.99 42.80
N PHE A 9 26.32 8.76 43.26
CA PHE A 9 26.39 7.58 42.40
C PHE A 9 25.03 6.87 42.16
N PHE A 10 23.92 7.39 42.70
CA PHE A 10 22.60 6.75 42.59
C PHE A 10 21.64 7.47 41.60
N PHE A 11 22.10 8.49 40.88
CA PHE A 11 21.24 9.30 40.00
C PHE A 11 21.60 9.18 38.51
N ILE A 12 22.55 8.31 38.10
CA ILE A 12 23.00 8.14 36.68
C ILE A 12 22.56 6.82 36.10
N SER A 13 21.71 6.04 36.76
CA SER A 13 21.27 4.71 36.21
C SER A 13 19.85 4.67 35.68
N PHE A 14 19.23 5.82 35.28
CA PHE A 14 17.84 5.82 34.80
C PHE A 14 17.62 6.56 33.48
N VAL A 15 18.65 6.68 32.63
CA VAL A 15 18.47 7.28 31.30
C VAL A 15 19.11 6.40 30.24
N LEU A 16 18.67 5.13 30.12
CA LEU A 16 19.06 4.28 28.99
C LEU A 16 18.00 3.16 28.76
N LEU A 17 16.75 3.52 28.49
CA LEU A 17 15.76 2.57 27.99
C LEU A 17 14.67 3.29 27.18
N ILE A 18 15.04 4.09 26.18
CA ILE A 18 14.08 4.54 25.17
C ILE A 18 14.83 4.58 23.83
N SER A 19 15.06 3.44 23.20
CA SER A 19 15.54 3.40 21.81
C SER A 19 15.28 2.07 21.10
N SER A 20 14.31 1.25 21.51
CA SER A 20 14.14 -0.09 20.92
C SER A 20 12.88 -0.30 20.07
N ASN A 21 11.95 0.67 20.02
CA ASN A 21 10.65 0.43 19.37
C ASN A 21 10.61 0.81 17.88
N SER A 22 11.48 1.70 17.40
CA SER A 22 11.46 2.12 15.99
C SER A 22 11.91 0.99 15.07
N ASN A 23 13.03 0.35 15.35
CA ASN A 23 13.57 -0.74 14.54
C ASN A 23 12.61 -1.95 14.40
N SER A 24 11.82 -2.26 15.43
CA SER A 24 10.88 -3.38 15.38
C SER A 24 9.72 -3.13 14.40
N ALA A 25 9.18 -1.92 14.38
CA ALA A 25 8.05 -1.58 13.49
C ALA A 25 8.51 -1.50 12.02
N GLU A 26 9.68 -0.94 11.78
CA GLU A 26 10.29 -0.85 10.45
C GLU A 26 10.64 -2.24 9.91
N ASN A 27 11.29 -3.11 10.68
CA ASN A 27 11.56 -4.50 10.30
C ASN A 27 10.28 -5.31 10.00
N ASN A 28 9.19 -5.05 10.74
CA ASN A 28 7.90 -5.67 10.48
C ASN A 28 7.30 -5.17 9.16
N ALA A 29 7.47 -3.88 8.82
CA ALA A 29 7.01 -3.31 7.56
C ALA A 29 7.80 -3.84 6.36
N GLU A 30 9.11 -4.01 6.48
CA GLU A 30 9.94 -4.65 5.46
C GLU A 30 9.51 -6.10 5.22
N THR A 31 9.35 -6.88 6.30
CA THR A 31 8.86 -8.25 6.22
C THR A 31 7.47 -8.33 5.59
N PHE A 32 6.61 -7.36 5.89
CA PHE A 32 5.28 -7.24 5.29
C PHE A 32 5.37 -7.04 3.77
N VAL A 33 6.21 -6.12 3.30
CA VAL A 33 6.41 -5.86 1.85
C VAL A 33 6.95 -7.10 1.15
N LEU A 34 7.95 -7.77 1.73
CA LEU A 34 8.50 -9.01 1.16
C LEU A 34 7.44 -10.11 1.04
N LYS A 35 6.65 -10.35 2.11
CA LYS A 35 5.57 -11.36 2.07
C LYS A 35 4.50 -11.03 1.04
N LEU A 36 4.05 -9.76 0.98
CA LEU A 36 3.06 -9.34 -0.02
C LEU A 36 3.58 -9.59 -1.44
N THR A 37 4.82 -9.20 -1.73
CA THR A 37 5.41 -9.37 -3.06
C THR A 37 5.65 -10.83 -3.41
N ASP A 38 6.09 -11.66 -2.48
CA ASP A 38 6.30 -13.09 -2.70
C ASP A 38 4.97 -13.82 -2.94
N GLU A 39 3.94 -13.56 -2.14
CA GLU A 39 2.60 -14.14 -2.34
C GLU A 39 2.00 -13.68 -3.69
N ALA A 40 2.20 -12.42 -4.09
CA ALA A 40 1.78 -11.93 -5.40
C ALA A 40 2.50 -12.65 -6.55
N LYS A 41 3.84 -12.80 -6.46
CA LYS A 41 4.64 -13.54 -7.45
C LYS A 41 4.18 -14.98 -7.62
N ILE A 42 3.86 -15.68 -6.53
CA ILE A 42 3.33 -17.04 -6.58
C ILE A 42 2.03 -17.09 -7.41
N ILE A 43 1.11 -16.13 -7.19
CA ILE A 43 -0.16 -16.07 -7.93
C ILE A 43 0.06 -15.79 -9.43
N PHE A 44 0.96 -14.83 -9.75
CA PHE A 44 1.23 -14.47 -11.15
C PHE A 44 1.97 -15.57 -11.92
N ASN A 45 2.87 -16.30 -11.26
CA ASN A 45 3.66 -17.37 -11.88
C ASN A 45 2.94 -18.72 -11.94
N ASP A 46 1.79 -18.86 -11.27
CA ASP A 46 0.98 -20.08 -11.33
C ASP A 46 0.25 -20.18 -12.67
N LYS A 47 0.86 -20.90 -13.62
CA LYS A 47 0.31 -21.12 -14.97
C LYS A 47 -0.92 -22.04 -14.98
N SER A 48 -1.23 -22.73 -13.88
CA SER A 48 -2.41 -23.58 -13.78
C SER A 48 -3.69 -22.78 -13.53
N LEU A 49 -3.58 -21.52 -13.10
CA LEU A 49 -4.71 -20.65 -12.82
C LEU A 49 -5.31 -20.08 -14.11
N ASN A 50 -6.61 -20.30 -14.30
CA ASN A 50 -7.39 -19.51 -15.25
C ASN A 50 -7.60 -18.07 -14.72
N LYS A 51 -8.14 -17.18 -15.55
CA LYS A 51 -8.35 -15.76 -15.23
C LYS A 51 -9.17 -15.58 -13.95
N ASP A 52 -10.28 -16.28 -13.81
CA ASP A 52 -11.20 -16.11 -12.68
C ASP A 52 -10.58 -16.58 -11.36
N SER A 53 -9.89 -17.71 -11.38
CA SER A 53 -9.16 -18.23 -10.21
C SER A 53 -8.03 -17.29 -9.80
N ARG A 54 -7.32 -16.69 -10.75
CA ARG A 54 -6.28 -15.70 -10.49
C ARG A 54 -6.86 -14.44 -9.87
N LEU A 55 -7.94 -13.88 -10.43
CA LEU A 55 -8.62 -12.71 -9.88
C LEU A 55 -9.12 -12.96 -8.45
N LYS A 56 -9.66 -14.15 -8.17
CA LYS A 56 -10.08 -14.53 -6.82
C LYS A 56 -8.89 -14.52 -5.85
N LYS A 57 -7.78 -15.17 -6.18
CA LYS A 57 -6.58 -15.17 -5.33
C LYS A 57 -6.02 -13.76 -5.12
N LEU A 58 -6.02 -12.90 -6.14
CA LEU A 58 -5.60 -11.51 -6.01
C LEU A 58 -6.55 -10.68 -5.15
N ASN A 59 -7.85 -10.96 -5.20
CA ASN A 59 -8.81 -10.34 -4.28
C ASN A 59 -8.53 -10.73 -2.83
N ASP A 60 -8.28 -12.00 -2.56
CA ASP A 60 -7.95 -12.49 -1.21
C ASP A 60 -6.63 -11.89 -0.71
N LEU A 61 -5.61 -11.83 -1.57
CA LEU A 61 -4.34 -11.16 -1.28
C LEU A 61 -4.56 -9.67 -0.95
N SER A 62 -5.35 -8.98 -1.77
CA SER A 62 -5.65 -7.57 -1.56
C SER A 62 -6.39 -7.32 -0.26
N ALA A 63 -7.35 -8.16 0.10
CA ALA A 63 -8.07 -8.06 1.38
C ALA A 63 -7.15 -8.27 2.59
N LYS A 64 -6.09 -9.06 2.43
CA LYS A 64 -5.10 -9.33 3.48
C LYS A 64 -4.12 -8.18 3.69
N TYR A 65 -3.68 -7.52 2.60
CA TYR A 65 -2.53 -6.62 2.61
C TYR A 65 -2.86 -5.16 2.30
N LEU A 66 -4.02 -4.85 1.71
CA LEU A 66 -4.35 -3.49 1.27
C LEU A 66 -5.52 -2.90 2.05
N ASP A 67 -5.48 -1.60 2.31
CA ASP A 67 -6.63 -0.84 2.83
C ASP A 67 -7.44 -0.29 1.65
N LEU A 68 -8.16 -1.19 0.94
CA LEU A 68 -8.91 -0.82 -0.26
C LEU A 68 -10.02 0.18 0.02
N ASP A 69 -10.62 0.19 1.22
CA ASP A 69 -11.67 1.15 1.57
C ASP A 69 -11.08 2.55 1.78
N ALA A 70 -9.93 2.64 2.44
CA ALA A 70 -9.21 3.91 2.56
C ALA A 70 -8.71 4.41 1.20
N LEU A 71 -8.24 3.51 0.33
CA LEU A 71 -7.79 3.85 -1.01
C LEU A 71 -8.95 4.35 -1.88
N ALA A 72 -10.09 3.65 -1.89
CA ALA A 72 -11.31 4.09 -2.56
C ALA A 72 -11.76 5.47 -2.09
N SER A 73 -11.85 5.66 -0.77
CA SER A 73 -12.22 6.94 -0.16
C SER A 73 -11.25 8.07 -0.55
N TYR A 74 -9.94 7.78 -0.57
CA TYR A 74 -8.93 8.75 -0.98
C TYR A 74 -9.07 9.16 -2.45
N THR A 75 -9.34 8.20 -3.34
CA THR A 75 -9.47 8.46 -4.78
C THR A 75 -10.71 9.24 -5.16
N LEU A 76 -11.78 9.22 -4.34
CA LEU A 76 -12.93 10.11 -4.49
C LEU A 76 -12.60 11.58 -4.21
N GLY A 77 -11.49 11.87 -3.51
CA GLY A 77 -11.11 13.22 -3.16
C GLY A 77 -12.19 13.95 -2.36
N ASP A 78 -12.43 15.21 -2.70
CA ASP A 78 -13.40 16.06 -2.00
C ASP A 78 -14.86 15.64 -2.27
N TYR A 79 -15.11 14.86 -3.34
CA TYR A 79 -16.44 14.37 -3.63
C TYR A 79 -16.97 13.38 -2.56
N ARG A 80 -16.07 12.70 -1.84
CA ARG A 80 -16.44 11.78 -0.75
C ARG A 80 -17.34 12.42 0.31
N GLU A 81 -17.20 13.73 0.53
CA GLU A 81 -18.00 14.48 1.51
C GLU A 81 -19.40 14.81 0.97
N LYS A 82 -19.54 14.90 -0.35
CA LYS A 82 -20.78 15.22 -1.06
C LYS A 82 -21.58 13.96 -1.41
N ALA A 83 -20.89 12.83 -1.57
CA ALA A 83 -21.53 11.57 -1.93
C ALA A 83 -22.45 11.05 -0.81
N THR A 84 -23.61 10.57 -1.18
CA THR A 84 -24.53 9.84 -0.29
C THR A 84 -23.90 8.50 0.16
N ASN A 85 -24.43 7.88 1.20
CA ASN A 85 -23.98 6.56 1.65
C ASN A 85 -24.11 5.52 0.52
N PHE A 86 -25.22 5.53 -0.20
CA PHE A 86 -25.47 4.62 -1.32
C PHE A 86 -24.43 4.81 -2.44
N GLU A 87 -24.11 6.05 -2.81
CA GLU A 87 -23.10 6.35 -3.82
C GLU A 87 -21.71 5.89 -3.39
N ARG A 88 -21.33 6.08 -2.13
CA ARG A 88 -20.05 5.59 -1.60
C ARG A 88 -19.96 4.07 -1.60
N GLU A 89 -21.01 3.38 -1.18
CA GLU A 89 -21.05 1.91 -1.18
C GLU A 89 -20.94 1.34 -2.60
N ASN A 90 -21.71 1.91 -3.55
CA ASN A 90 -21.64 1.49 -4.95
C ASN A 90 -20.25 1.75 -5.55
N PHE A 91 -19.70 2.94 -5.30
CA PHE A 91 -18.34 3.27 -5.74
C PHE A 91 -17.31 2.31 -5.16
N ASN A 92 -17.33 2.06 -3.85
CA ASN A 92 -16.37 1.16 -3.20
C ASN A 92 -16.41 -0.25 -3.78
N LYS A 93 -17.61 -0.77 -4.08
CA LYS A 93 -17.78 -2.07 -4.74
C LYS A 93 -17.15 -2.09 -6.13
N LEU A 94 -17.49 -1.12 -6.97
CA LEU A 94 -16.97 -1.01 -8.34
C LEU A 94 -15.47 -0.73 -8.37
N PHE A 95 -14.99 0.13 -7.48
CA PHE A 95 -13.56 0.44 -7.35
C PHE A 95 -12.75 -0.78 -6.93
N ARG A 96 -13.22 -1.59 -6.00
CA ARG A 96 -12.53 -2.82 -5.58
C ARG A 96 -12.34 -3.78 -6.75
N GLU A 97 -13.38 -4.01 -7.54
CA GLU A 97 -13.31 -4.86 -8.73
C GLU A 97 -12.35 -4.27 -9.78
N TYR A 98 -12.51 -2.98 -10.09
CA TYR A 98 -11.60 -2.23 -10.97
C TYR A 98 -10.14 -2.37 -10.54
N PHE A 99 -9.88 -2.13 -9.25
CA PHE A 99 -8.53 -2.18 -8.71
C PHE A 99 -7.89 -3.55 -8.92
N ILE A 100 -8.60 -4.64 -8.58
CA ILE A 100 -8.07 -6.01 -8.73
C ILE A 100 -7.78 -6.34 -10.20
N LYS A 101 -8.69 -6.02 -11.10
CA LYS A 101 -8.52 -6.26 -12.54
C LYS A 101 -7.37 -5.42 -13.12
N ASN A 102 -7.29 -4.14 -12.77
CA ASN A 102 -6.24 -3.24 -13.21
C ASN A 102 -4.86 -3.69 -12.70
N MET A 103 -4.77 -4.06 -11.41
CA MET A 103 -3.52 -4.58 -10.84
C MET A 103 -3.14 -5.92 -11.46
N SER A 104 -4.10 -6.83 -11.69
CA SER A 104 -3.85 -8.11 -12.36
C SER A 104 -3.22 -7.91 -13.74
N SER A 105 -3.72 -6.94 -14.51
CA SER A 105 -3.18 -6.63 -15.84
C SER A 105 -1.78 -6.03 -15.78
N LYS A 106 -1.55 -5.06 -14.88
CA LYS A 106 -0.29 -4.32 -14.81
C LYS A 106 0.84 -5.09 -14.13
N LEU A 107 0.55 -5.88 -13.10
CA LEU A 107 1.57 -6.58 -12.33
C LEU A 107 2.03 -7.90 -12.97
N ASN A 108 1.35 -8.39 -13.99
CA ASN A 108 1.79 -9.60 -14.69
C ASN A 108 3.23 -9.46 -15.24
N ASP A 109 3.60 -8.26 -15.71
CA ASP A 109 4.93 -7.98 -16.28
C ASP A 109 6.03 -7.90 -15.20
N PHE A 110 5.63 -7.77 -13.93
CA PHE A 110 6.55 -7.69 -12.79
C PHE A 110 6.72 -9.03 -12.05
N ALA A 111 6.04 -10.09 -12.48
CA ALA A 111 6.06 -11.40 -11.81
C ALA A 111 7.46 -12.02 -11.71
N ASP A 112 8.32 -11.78 -12.70
CA ASP A 112 9.68 -12.33 -12.79
C ASP A 112 10.75 -11.36 -12.24
N GLN A 113 10.36 -10.21 -11.70
CA GLN A 113 11.30 -9.21 -11.22
C GLN A 113 11.67 -9.47 -9.76
N ASP A 114 12.90 -9.14 -9.38
CA ASP A 114 13.37 -9.24 -7.99
C ASP A 114 13.19 -7.90 -7.29
N LEU A 115 12.89 -7.95 -5.99
CA LEU A 115 12.73 -6.77 -5.14
C LEU A 115 13.81 -6.78 -4.06
N LYS A 116 14.43 -5.61 -3.83
CA LYS A 116 15.38 -5.39 -2.75
C LYS A 116 14.90 -4.24 -1.86
N ILE A 117 14.83 -4.47 -0.56
CA ILE A 117 14.65 -3.40 0.42
C ILE A 117 15.90 -2.52 0.42
N ILE A 118 15.71 -1.22 0.36
CA ILE A 118 16.77 -0.20 0.42
C ILE A 118 16.78 0.45 1.79
N ASP A 119 15.61 0.85 2.29
CA ASP A 119 15.46 1.55 3.55
C ASP A 119 14.02 1.44 4.04
N SER A 120 13.81 1.65 5.33
CA SER A 120 12.49 1.82 5.92
C SER A 120 12.51 2.93 6.94
N LYS A 121 11.45 3.75 6.95
CA LYS A 121 11.35 4.92 7.81
C LYS A 121 9.96 5.06 8.42
N LYS A 122 9.90 5.08 9.73
CA LYS A 122 8.70 5.44 10.47
C LYS A 122 8.50 6.96 10.39
N ILE A 123 7.40 7.39 9.77
CA ILE A 123 7.05 8.80 9.59
C ILE A 123 6.32 9.34 10.82
N ASN A 124 5.42 8.53 11.38
CA ASN A 124 4.70 8.79 12.63
C ASN A 124 4.22 7.46 13.22
N GLU A 125 3.40 7.50 14.27
CA GLU A 125 2.94 6.28 14.97
C GLU A 125 2.27 5.26 14.05
N ASN A 126 1.56 5.73 13.03
CA ASN A 126 0.75 4.88 12.16
C ASN A 126 1.26 4.79 10.71
N ASN A 127 2.31 5.49 10.34
CA ASN A 127 2.78 5.53 8.96
C ASN A 127 4.25 5.16 8.86
N ILE A 128 4.54 4.20 7.99
CA ILE A 128 5.89 3.73 7.66
C ILE A 128 6.05 3.79 6.13
N ILE A 129 7.19 4.24 5.66
CA ILE A 129 7.61 4.14 4.27
C ILE A 129 8.67 3.06 4.18
N VAL A 130 8.48 2.11 3.27
CA VAL A 130 9.49 1.12 2.89
C VAL A 130 9.93 1.44 1.48
N SER A 131 11.20 1.77 1.31
CA SER A 131 11.81 2.08 0.01
C SER A 131 12.44 0.81 -0.56
N THR A 132 12.11 0.51 -1.80
CA THR A 132 12.59 -0.69 -2.49
C THR A 132 13.09 -0.34 -3.89
N LYS A 133 13.90 -1.23 -4.45
CA LYS A 133 14.21 -1.28 -5.87
C LYS A 133 13.72 -2.59 -6.45
N VAL A 134 13.09 -2.50 -7.59
CA VAL A 134 12.64 -3.64 -8.40
C VAL A 134 13.59 -3.78 -9.57
N PHE A 135 14.08 -4.99 -9.79
CA PHE A 135 15.07 -5.30 -10.80
C PHE A 135 14.49 -6.25 -11.84
N SER A 136 14.60 -5.87 -13.10
CA SER A 136 14.32 -6.80 -14.18
C SER A 136 15.53 -7.73 -14.41
N LYS A 137 15.26 -9.03 -14.54
CA LYS A 137 16.33 -10.01 -14.90
C LYS A 137 16.76 -9.92 -16.37
N LYS A 138 15.99 -9.22 -17.21
CA LYS A 138 16.19 -9.17 -18.67
C LYS A 138 16.92 -7.92 -19.13
N ASP A 139 16.73 -6.84 -18.42
CA ASP A 139 17.36 -5.56 -18.68
C ASP A 139 17.90 -5.01 -17.36
N ALA A 140 18.99 -4.28 -17.38
CA ALA A 140 19.61 -3.73 -16.17
C ALA A 140 18.82 -2.54 -15.58
N GLN A 141 17.50 -2.44 -15.87
CA GLN A 141 16.67 -1.36 -15.33
C GLN A 141 16.31 -1.63 -13.88
N GLU A 142 16.53 -0.63 -13.05
CA GLU A 142 16.09 -0.57 -11.67
C GLU A 142 14.93 0.43 -11.56
N ILE A 143 13.84 0.04 -10.93
CA ILE A 143 12.68 0.89 -10.69
C ILE A 143 12.59 1.16 -9.19
N ALA A 144 12.60 2.42 -8.80
CA ALA A 144 12.41 2.82 -7.40
C ALA A 144 10.92 2.74 -7.04
N VAL A 145 10.61 2.03 -5.96
CA VAL A 145 9.24 1.88 -5.44
C VAL A 145 9.23 2.15 -3.94
N GLU A 146 8.41 3.11 -3.51
CA GLU A 146 8.11 3.35 -2.11
C GLU A 146 6.74 2.78 -1.77
N TRP A 147 6.67 2.00 -0.69
CA TRP A 147 5.46 1.43 -0.14
C TRP A 147 5.01 2.27 1.05
N ARG A 148 3.82 2.87 0.97
CA ARG A 148 3.22 3.61 2.09
C ARG A 148 2.37 2.67 2.90
N ILE A 149 2.90 2.27 4.05
CA ILE A 149 2.29 1.31 4.96
C ILE A 149 1.62 2.06 6.10
N TYR A 150 0.40 1.65 6.42
CA TYR A 150 -0.38 2.18 7.53
C TYR A 150 -0.64 1.10 8.58
N ILE A 151 -0.53 1.47 9.84
CA ILE A 151 -0.84 0.61 10.98
C ILE A 151 -2.27 0.90 11.42
N LYS A 152 -3.16 -0.08 11.27
CA LYS A 152 -4.56 -0.02 11.69
C LYS A 152 -4.88 -1.23 12.57
N ASP A 153 -5.32 -0.99 13.80
CA ASP A 153 -5.67 -2.06 14.74
C ASP A 153 -4.56 -3.14 14.84
N SER A 154 -3.32 -2.68 14.99
CA SER A 154 -2.09 -3.51 15.03
C SER A 154 -1.81 -4.31 13.75
N LYS A 155 -2.50 -4.03 12.64
CA LYS A 155 -2.25 -4.64 11.32
C LYS A 155 -1.55 -3.65 10.41
N LEU A 156 -0.60 -4.16 9.63
CA LEU A 156 0.03 -3.41 8.55
C LEU A 156 -0.82 -3.53 7.28
N LEU A 157 -1.10 -2.40 6.63
CA LEU A 157 -1.84 -2.33 5.38
C LEU A 157 -1.16 -1.36 4.42
N ALA A 158 -0.98 -1.75 3.18
CA ALA A 158 -0.48 -0.84 2.16
C ALA A 158 -1.62 0.07 1.67
N ARG A 159 -1.35 1.36 1.59
CA ARG A 159 -2.29 2.42 1.15
C ARG A 159 -1.88 3.13 -0.12
N ASP A 160 -0.61 3.04 -0.51
CA ASP A 160 -0.11 3.65 -1.73
C ASP A 160 1.20 3.01 -2.17
N LEU A 161 1.45 3.06 -3.46
CA LEU A 161 2.74 2.81 -4.08
C LEU A 161 3.19 4.07 -4.82
N VAL A 162 4.41 4.49 -4.56
CA VAL A 162 5.05 5.59 -5.30
C VAL A 162 6.11 4.97 -6.19
N VAL A 163 5.89 4.99 -7.49
CA VAL A 163 6.78 4.41 -8.51
C VAL A 163 7.50 5.56 -9.21
N GLU A 164 8.82 5.57 -9.17
CA GLU A 164 9.65 6.66 -9.74
C GLU A 164 9.16 8.07 -9.32
N GLY A 165 8.77 8.22 -8.05
CA GLY A 165 8.26 9.49 -7.50
C GLY A 165 6.78 9.78 -7.78
N LEU A 166 6.08 8.93 -8.56
CA LEU A 166 4.66 9.10 -8.89
C LEU A 166 3.78 8.23 -7.97
N SER A 167 2.96 8.84 -7.13
CA SER A 167 1.98 8.16 -6.29
C SER A 167 0.82 7.62 -7.14
N LEU A 168 0.62 6.31 -7.13
CA LEU A 168 -0.47 5.67 -7.89
C LEU A 168 -1.84 6.08 -7.35
N ALA A 169 -1.98 6.19 -6.03
CA ALA A 169 -3.23 6.64 -5.42
C ALA A 169 -3.57 8.08 -5.79
N ARG A 170 -2.56 8.98 -5.82
CA ARG A 170 -2.76 10.39 -6.23
C ARG A 170 -3.14 10.49 -7.70
N THR A 171 -2.44 9.79 -8.57
CA THR A 171 -2.75 9.77 -10.00
C THR A 171 -4.20 9.31 -10.23
N GLN A 172 -4.64 8.25 -9.56
CA GLN A 172 -6.01 7.78 -9.65
C GLN A 172 -7.03 8.81 -9.11
N LYS A 173 -6.70 9.50 -8.02
CA LYS A 173 -7.52 10.60 -7.49
C LYS A 173 -7.69 11.72 -8.53
N GLU A 174 -6.61 12.13 -9.17
CA GLU A 174 -6.61 13.19 -10.19
C GLU A 174 -7.41 12.79 -11.43
N GLU A 175 -7.30 11.54 -11.88
CA GLU A 175 -8.11 10.99 -12.97
C GLU A 175 -9.61 11.04 -12.63
N PHE A 176 -10.00 10.56 -11.46
CA PHE A 176 -11.41 10.59 -11.06
C PHE A 176 -11.92 12.03 -10.85
N ALA A 177 -11.11 12.92 -10.29
CA ALA A 177 -11.47 14.33 -10.16
C ALA A 177 -11.75 14.98 -11.53
N SER A 178 -10.94 14.66 -12.56
CA SER A 178 -11.16 15.12 -13.93
C SER A 178 -12.48 14.60 -14.53
N ILE A 179 -12.79 13.32 -14.30
CA ILE A 179 -14.06 12.73 -14.75
C ILE A 179 -15.23 13.38 -14.02
N ILE A 180 -15.14 13.57 -12.70
CA ILE A 180 -16.18 14.22 -11.90
C ILE A 180 -16.42 15.64 -12.39
N ALA A 181 -15.37 16.39 -12.66
CA ALA A 181 -15.48 17.77 -13.16
C ALA A 181 -16.18 17.87 -14.51
N SER A 182 -15.94 16.89 -15.41
CA SER A 182 -16.48 16.91 -16.78
C SER A 182 -17.81 16.19 -16.95
N LYS A 183 -18.06 15.12 -16.19
CA LYS A 183 -19.21 14.22 -16.38
C LYS A 183 -20.00 13.93 -15.08
N GLY A 184 -19.64 14.59 -13.98
CA GLY A 184 -20.21 14.32 -12.68
C GLY A 184 -19.81 12.95 -12.10
N PHE A 185 -20.32 12.63 -10.92
CA PHE A 185 -20.05 11.36 -10.26
C PHE A 185 -20.57 10.15 -11.06
N ALA A 186 -21.70 10.28 -11.73
CA ALA A 186 -22.22 9.25 -12.62
C ALA A 186 -21.22 8.87 -13.73
N GLY A 187 -20.38 9.82 -14.17
CA GLY A 187 -19.31 9.57 -15.12
C GLY A 187 -18.24 8.61 -14.58
N VAL A 188 -17.85 8.73 -13.30
CA VAL A 188 -16.90 7.81 -12.66
C VAL A 188 -17.53 6.42 -12.51
N ILE A 189 -18.77 6.35 -12.05
CA ILE A 189 -19.49 5.06 -11.94
C ILE A 189 -19.55 4.36 -13.28
N SER A 190 -19.94 5.06 -14.36
CA SER A 190 -19.99 4.51 -15.72
C SER A 190 -18.61 4.06 -16.21
N ALA A 191 -17.56 4.81 -15.91
CA ALA A 191 -16.18 4.44 -16.29
C ALA A 191 -15.73 3.14 -15.61
N LEU A 192 -16.00 3.01 -14.30
CA LEU A 192 -15.69 1.80 -13.53
C LEU A 192 -16.50 0.59 -14.03
N GLU A 193 -17.82 0.76 -14.26
CA GLU A 193 -18.66 -0.31 -14.78
C GLU A 193 -18.18 -0.80 -16.15
N ASN A 194 -17.86 0.14 -17.07
CA ASN A 194 -17.38 -0.21 -18.40
C ASN A 194 -16.05 -0.96 -18.35
N PHE A 195 -15.11 -0.49 -17.51
CA PHE A 195 -13.84 -1.20 -17.30
C PHE A 195 -14.07 -2.60 -16.74
N ASN A 196 -14.92 -2.74 -15.73
CA ASN A 196 -15.21 -4.02 -15.08
C ASN A 196 -15.92 -5.03 -16.02
N LYS A 197 -16.70 -4.56 -16.99
CA LYS A 197 -17.34 -5.43 -18.00
C LYS A 197 -16.38 -5.87 -19.11
N SER A 198 -15.38 -5.05 -19.47
CA SER A 198 -14.49 -5.32 -20.61
C SER A 198 -13.22 -6.09 -20.22
N ASN A 199 -12.92 -6.21 -18.96
CA ASN A 199 -11.76 -6.89 -18.42
C ASN A 199 -12.14 -7.99 -17.42
#